data_b7e054ebd623b0dd25647759b8a5f33d
#
_entry.id   b7e054ebd623b0dd25647759b8a5f33d
#
_cell.length_a   1.000
_cell.length_b   1.000
_cell.length_c   1.000
_cell.angle_alpha   90.00
_cell.angle_beta   90.00
_cell.angle_gamma   90.00
#
_symmetry.space_group_name_H-M   'P 1'
#
loop_
_entity.id
_entity.type
_entity.pdbx_description
1 polymer ?
#
loop_
_entity_poly.entity_id
_entity_poly.type
_entity_poly.pdbx_seq_one_letter_code
_entity_poly.pdbx_strand_id
1 'polypeptide(L)'
;MRTYDLKTGKKKIRWGRFCLIAVLLYIAALTIPYVQHKKVSDHYKKQFDPQECYSEEPGKERAAYITDNTEALEYRLKMIREAKEEVIVSTFDFNADTGGKDVMSALIEAAHRNVHVRLIVDGISGFLDMLGDPYFQALASTENIEVKVYNPVNLLKPWTMQARLHDKYVITDSSMYLLGGRNTTNLFLGDYGKHQNIDKEIFIYAKEGESASLKQLKAYFERVWELSDSKEYRCKKKTDRVQNSLKELEERYPKLEALYPDILKTWDWEARTVETAKVTLLSNPIEAKNKEPHMWYSVNQLLQTGKNAVICTPYIICGKEMYADLKNTCEQGTNVEIITNDVQAEPIRGVYRLLEPKRKNLGNRCAGARISGVSFQSYQSSAH
;
A
#
# COMPACT_ATOMS: atom_id res chain seq x y z
N MET A 1 -22.63 -33.78 -19.49
CA MET A 1 -23.73 -33.91 -20.45
C MET A 1 -23.20 -34.53 -21.73
N ARG A 2 -23.66 -35.71 -22.11
CA ARG A 2 -23.18 -36.46 -23.25
C ARG A 2 -24.22 -36.39 -24.39
N THR A 3 -23.81 -36.04 -25.59
CA THR A 3 -24.68 -36.16 -26.79
C THR A 3 -24.28 -37.41 -27.57
N TYR A 4 -25.26 -38.13 -28.08
CA TYR A 4 -25.05 -39.30 -28.92
C TYR A 4 -24.69 -38.87 -30.35
N ASP A 5 -23.62 -39.42 -30.91
CA ASP A 5 -23.33 -39.31 -32.34
C ASP A 5 -24.02 -40.45 -33.07
N LEU A 6 -25.07 -40.14 -33.83
CA LEU A 6 -25.90 -41.10 -34.53
C LEU A 6 -25.17 -41.85 -35.64
N LYS A 7 -23.99 -41.38 -36.11
CA LYS A 7 -23.19 -42.03 -37.14
C LYS A 7 -22.16 -43.03 -36.60
N THR A 8 -21.68 -42.84 -35.37
CA THR A 8 -20.60 -43.64 -34.80
C THR A 8 -20.99 -44.40 -33.54
N GLY A 9 -22.20 -44.22 -33.01
CA GLY A 9 -22.66 -44.82 -31.76
C GLY A 9 -21.87 -44.40 -30.52
N LYS A 10 -20.94 -43.46 -30.64
CA LYS A 10 -20.07 -43.01 -29.54
C LYS A 10 -20.62 -41.74 -28.89
N LYS A 11 -20.62 -41.70 -27.56
CA LYS A 11 -20.97 -40.52 -26.78
C LYS A 11 -19.89 -39.46 -26.92
N LYS A 12 -20.18 -38.34 -27.59
CA LYS A 12 -19.28 -37.19 -27.65
C LYS A 12 -19.38 -36.38 -26.36
N ILE A 13 -18.24 -36.16 -25.69
CA ILE A 13 -18.14 -35.24 -24.57
C ILE A 13 -18.19 -33.83 -25.15
N ARG A 14 -19.09 -32.99 -24.64
CA ARG A 14 -19.16 -31.56 -25.03
C ARG A 14 -18.10 -30.77 -24.23
N TRP A 15 -16.85 -30.86 -24.68
CA TRP A 15 -15.71 -30.20 -24.06
C TRP A 15 -15.93 -28.70 -23.83
N GLY A 16 -16.56 -27.99 -24.77
CA GLY A 16 -16.83 -26.57 -24.63
C GLY A 16 -17.73 -26.23 -23.42
N ARG A 17 -18.76 -27.07 -23.15
CA ARG A 17 -19.60 -26.88 -21.95
C ARG A 17 -18.85 -27.20 -20.66
N PHE A 18 -18.01 -28.22 -20.68
CA PHE A 18 -17.16 -28.53 -19.51
C PHE A 18 -16.18 -27.43 -19.23
N CYS A 19 -15.49 -26.89 -20.24
CA CYS A 19 -14.58 -25.76 -20.08
C CYS A 19 -15.31 -24.50 -19.56
N LEU A 20 -16.51 -24.19 -20.08
CA LEU A 20 -17.30 -23.06 -19.59
C LEU A 20 -17.67 -23.21 -18.11
N ILE A 21 -18.13 -24.41 -17.70
CA ILE A 21 -18.46 -24.68 -16.29
C ILE A 21 -17.20 -24.54 -15.42
N ALA A 22 -16.06 -25.06 -15.85
CA ALA A 22 -14.80 -24.95 -15.11
C ALA A 22 -14.38 -23.49 -14.95
N VAL A 23 -14.49 -22.66 -16.00
CA VAL A 23 -14.22 -21.22 -15.93
C VAL A 23 -15.18 -20.50 -14.96
N LEU A 24 -16.47 -20.81 -15.02
CA LEU A 24 -17.46 -20.21 -14.12
C LEU A 24 -17.20 -20.59 -12.66
N LEU A 25 -16.85 -21.85 -12.40
CA LEU A 25 -16.47 -22.31 -11.04
C LEU A 25 -15.18 -21.63 -10.56
N TYR A 26 -14.22 -21.41 -11.45
CA TYR A 26 -12.99 -20.70 -11.13
C TYR A 26 -13.27 -19.22 -10.79
N ILE A 27 -14.09 -18.53 -11.59
CA ILE A 27 -14.52 -17.16 -11.30
C ILE A 27 -15.31 -17.11 -9.99
N ALA A 28 -16.17 -18.07 -9.72
CA ALA A 28 -16.91 -18.16 -8.46
C ALA A 28 -15.94 -18.33 -7.27
N ALA A 29 -14.94 -19.21 -7.37
CA ALA A 29 -13.93 -19.39 -6.34
C ALA A 29 -13.06 -18.14 -6.10
N LEU A 30 -12.84 -17.32 -7.14
CA LEU A 30 -12.12 -16.05 -7.07
C LEU A 30 -12.95 -14.96 -6.36
N THR A 31 -14.28 -14.95 -6.54
CA THR A 31 -15.15 -13.83 -6.13
C THR A 31 -15.96 -14.10 -4.86
N ILE A 32 -16.57 -15.28 -4.74
CA ILE A 32 -17.50 -15.61 -3.64
C ILE A 32 -16.92 -15.36 -2.25
N PRO A 33 -15.64 -15.69 -1.94
CA PRO A 33 -15.08 -15.45 -0.62
C PRO A 33 -15.08 -13.97 -0.18
N TYR A 34 -15.18 -13.03 -1.14
CA TYR A 34 -15.09 -11.59 -0.91
C TYR A 34 -16.38 -10.83 -1.19
N VAL A 35 -17.42 -11.47 -1.74
CA VAL A 35 -18.73 -10.84 -2.00
C VAL A 35 -19.42 -10.42 -0.70
N GLN A 36 -19.30 -11.22 0.34
CA GLN A 36 -19.84 -10.89 1.64
C GLN A 36 -18.73 -10.32 2.53
N HIS A 37 -18.81 -9.02 2.79
CA HIS A 37 -17.92 -8.36 3.73
C HIS A 37 -18.11 -8.90 5.15
N LYS A 38 -17.02 -9.17 5.84
CA LYS A 38 -17.07 -9.53 7.24
C LYS A 38 -17.46 -8.32 8.07
N LYS A 39 -18.24 -8.58 9.11
CA LYS A 39 -18.50 -7.59 10.15
C LYS A 39 -17.37 -7.63 11.17
N VAL A 40 -17.11 -6.50 11.79
CA VAL A 40 -16.19 -6.42 12.92
C VAL A 40 -16.77 -7.20 14.09
N SER A 41 -15.96 -8.07 14.68
CA SER A 41 -16.35 -8.90 15.82
C SER A 41 -16.63 -8.05 17.06
N ASP A 42 -17.52 -8.54 17.92
CA ASP A 42 -17.81 -7.89 19.20
C ASP A 42 -16.58 -7.90 20.13
N HIS A 43 -15.68 -8.85 19.93
CA HIS A 43 -14.41 -8.89 20.64
C HIS A 43 -13.57 -7.65 20.32
N TYR A 44 -13.35 -7.34 19.02
CA TYR A 44 -12.59 -6.18 18.63
C TYR A 44 -13.26 -4.86 19.05
N LYS A 45 -14.59 -4.78 18.91
CA LYS A 45 -15.36 -3.59 19.32
C LYS A 45 -15.22 -3.28 20.81
N LYS A 46 -15.12 -4.31 21.67
CA LYS A 46 -14.92 -4.15 23.12
C LYS A 46 -13.49 -3.78 23.48
N GLN A 47 -12.52 -4.11 22.62
CA GLN A 47 -11.11 -3.83 22.87
C GLN A 47 -10.67 -2.45 22.36
N PHE A 48 -11.35 -1.93 21.35
CA PHE A 48 -10.99 -0.63 20.76
C PHE A 48 -11.67 0.51 21.52
N ASP A 49 -10.87 1.32 22.19
CA ASP A 49 -11.30 2.58 22.79
C ASP A 49 -10.68 3.75 22.01
N PRO A 50 -11.48 4.62 21.35
CA PRO A 50 -10.95 5.77 20.64
C PRO A 50 -10.22 6.74 21.56
N GLN A 51 -10.53 6.81 22.85
CA GLN A 51 -9.82 7.68 23.80
C GLN A 51 -8.37 7.25 23.99
N GLU A 52 -8.06 5.97 23.85
CA GLU A 52 -6.67 5.50 23.89
C GLU A 52 -5.82 5.96 22.71
N CYS A 53 -6.42 6.53 21.65
CA CYS A 53 -5.70 7.11 20.51
C CYS A 53 -5.23 8.55 20.77
N TYR A 54 -5.62 9.18 21.86
CA TYR A 54 -5.30 10.56 22.21
C TYR A 54 -4.41 10.64 23.45
N SER A 55 -3.74 11.77 23.60
CA SER A 55 -3.04 12.17 24.81
C SER A 55 -3.11 13.69 24.92
N GLU A 56 -3.24 14.22 26.14
CA GLU A 56 -3.10 15.65 26.42
C GLU A 56 -1.64 16.03 26.67
N GLU A 57 -0.81 15.05 27.06
CA GLU A 57 0.61 15.27 27.31
C GLU A 57 1.43 15.13 26.03
N PRO A 58 2.49 15.96 25.86
CA PRO A 58 3.42 15.84 24.75
C PRO A 58 4.05 14.43 24.70
N GLY A 59 4.03 13.82 23.53
CA GLY A 59 4.67 12.53 23.29
C GLY A 59 6.17 12.69 23.00
N LYS A 60 6.83 11.55 22.87
CA LYS A 60 8.25 11.48 22.49
C LYS A 60 8.45 11.42 20.97
N GLU A 61 7.38 11.18 20.23
CA GLU A 61 7.38 11.08 18.78
C GLU A 61 7.10 12.43 18.16
N ARG A 62 7.82 12.72 17.09
CA ARG A 62 7.67 13.94 16.29
C ARG A 62 7.24 13.55 14.89
N ALA A 63 6.49 14.39 14.20
CA ALA A 63 5.97 14.08 12.87
C ALA A 63 6.27 15.18 11.85
N ALA A 64 6.43 14.76 10.58
CA ALA A 64 6.36 15.64 9.42
C ALA A 64 5.38 15.08 8.40
N TYR A 65 4.73 15.98 7.68
CA TYR A 65 3.75 15.64 6.65
C TYR A 65 4.34 15.88 5.27
N ILE A 66 4.58 14.82 4.51
CA ILE A 66 5.26 14.84 3.23
C ILE A 66 4.22 14.78 2.09
N THR A 67 4.17 15.80 1.26
CA THR A 67 3.22 15.92 0.15
C THR A 67 3.87 15.94 -1.22
N ASP A 68 5.12 16.40 -1.30
CA ASP A 68 5.88 16.47 -2.55
C ASP A 68 6.57 15.13 -2.87
N ASN A 69 6.61 14.76 -4.16
CA ASN A 69 7.16 13.47 -4.59
C ASN A 69 8.70 13.46 -4.57
N THR A 70 9.34 14.59 -4.82
CA THR A 70 10.81 14.73 -4.74
C THR A 70 11.24 14.66 -3.29
N GLU A 71 10.58 15.42 -2.42
CA GLU A 71 10.81 15.36 -0.98
C GLU A 71 10.60 13.94 -0.43
N ALA A 72 9.56 13.24 -0.88
CA ALA A 72 9.30 11.86 -0.48
C ALA A 72 10.43 10.90 -0.88
N LEU A 73 11.07 11.09 -2.04
CA LEU A 73 12.26 10.34 -2.44
C LEU A 73 13.47 10.74 -1.59
N GLU A 74 13.72 12.03 -1.40
CA GLU A 74 14.85 12.52 -0.59
C GLU A 74 14.79 12.01 0.85
N TYR A 75 13.61 11.99 1.50
CA TYR A 75 13.45 11.40 2.83
C TYR A 75 13.83 9.91 2.84
N ARG A 76 13.38 9.13 1.85
CA ARG A 76 13.76 7.72 1.73
C ARG A 76 15.28 7.53 1.58
N LEU A 77 15.88 8.27 0.64
CA LEU A 77 17.32 8.19 0.39
C LEU A 77 18.12 8.58 1.63
N LYS A 78 17.68 9.64 2.33
CA LYS A 78 18.31 10.13 3.55
C LYS A 78 18.21 9.12 4.69
N MET A 79 17.00 8.62 4.96
CA MET A 79 16.77 7.60 5.99
C MET A 79 17.64 6.35 5.76
N ILE A 80 17.63 5.82 4.52
CA ILE A 80 18.40 4.64 4.15
C ILE A 80 19.91 4.91 4.28
N ARG A 81 20.36 6.11 3.88
CA ARG A 81 21.76 6.52 4.03
C ARG A 81 22.21 6.57 5.50
N GLU A 82 21.38 7.05 6.40
CA GLU A 82 21.71 7.18 7.82
C GLU A 82 21.52 5.89 8.63
N ALA A 83 20.85 4.88 8.06
CA ALA A 83 20.67 3.58 8.70
C ALA A 83 21.99 2.91 9.05
N LYS A 84 22.07 2.34 10.26
CA LYS A 84 23.25 1.69 10.83
C LYS A 84 23.06 0.19 11.04
N GLU A 85 21.84 -0.23 11.35
CA GLU A 85 21.52 -1.61 11.73
C GLU A 85 20.55 -2.26 10.76
N GLU A 86 19.42 -1.59 10.46
CA GLU A 86 18.33 -2.18 9.72
C GLU A 86 17.58 -1.19 8.83
N VAL A 87 17.21 -1.65 7.65
CA VAL A 87 16.21 -1.00 6.78
C VAL A 87 15.11 -2.00 6.46
N ILE A 88 13.86 -1.63 6.77
CA ILE A 88 12.67 -2.39 6.37
C ILE A 88 11.88 -1.58 5.33
N VAL A 89 11.52 -2.22 4.22
CA VAL A 89 10.67 -1.63 3.18
C VAL A 89 9.47 -2.53 2.94
N SER A 90 8.27 -1.97 3.04
CA SER A 90 7.04 -2.61 2.58
C SER A 90 6.41 -1.74 1.50
N THR A 91 5.99 -2.34 0.40
CA THR A 91 5.31 -1.63 -0.68
C THR A 91 4.35 -2.54 -1.44
N PHE A 92 3.24 -1.97 -1.94
CA PHE A 92 2.34 -2.74 -2.80
C PHE A 92 2.94 -2.92 -4.19
N ASP A 93 3.44 -1.84 -4.78
CA ASP A 93 3.98 -1.80 -6.13
C ASP A 93 5.43 -1.29 -6.10
N PHE A 94 6.34 -2.05 -6.74
CA PHE A 94 7.74 -1.70 -6.86
C PHE A 94 8.22 -2.00 -8.26
N ASN A 95 8.56 -0.96 -9.02
CA ASN A 95 9.01 -1.07 -10.41
C ASN A 95 10.50 -0.79 -10.53
N ALA A 96 11.17 -1.46 -11.47
CA ALA A 96 12.54 -1.14 -11.83
C ALA A 96 12.63 0.06 -12.82
N ASP A 97 11.78 1.07 -12.60
CA ASP A 97 11.84 2.36 -13.27
C ASP A 97 12.90 3.29 -12.62
N THR A 98 12.95 4.56 -12.98
CA THR A 98 13.99 5.47 -12.48
C THR A 98 13.92 5.62 -10.96
N GLY A 99 12.76 5.96 -10.39
CA GLY A 99 12.59 6.14 -8.95
C GLY A 99 12.76 4.84 -8.17
N GLY A 100 12.28 3.73 -8.73
CA GLY A 100 12.49 2.42 -8.11
C GLY A 100 13.97 2.02 -8.10
N LYS A 101 14.71 2.25 -9.19
CA LYS A 101 16.18 2.00 -9.23
C LYS A 101 16.95 2.90 -8.27
N ASP A 102 16.48 4.13 -8.03
CA ASP A 102 17.07 5.02 -7.03
C ASP A 102 16.98 4.40 -5.63
N VAL A 103 15.79 3.91 -5.27
CA VAL A 103 15.59 3.23 -3.99
C VAL A 103 16.42 1.93 -3.93
N MET A 104 16.41 1.10 -5.02
CA MET A 104 17.22 -0.13 -5.07
C MET A 104 18.70 0.16 -4.85
N SER A 105 19.25 1.21 -5.49
CA SER A 105 20.65 1.57 -5.36
C SER A 105 21.02 1.99 -3.93
N ALA A 106 20.12 2.74 -3.26
CA ALA A 106 20.30 3.11 -1.86
C ALA A 106 20.26 1.90 -0.92
N LEU A 107 19.36 0.93 -1.18
CA LEU A 107 19.27 -0.31 -0.39
C LEU A 107 20.54 -1.17 -0.55
N ILE A 108 21.10 -1.28 -1.78
CA ILE A 108 22.35 -1.99 -2.03
C ILE A 108 23.51 -1.33 -1.29
N GLU A 109 23.60 0.00 -1.35
CA GLU A 109 24.62 0.75 -0.63
C GLU A 109 24.52 0.56 0.90
N ALA A 110 23.31 0.58 1.45
CA ALA A 110 23.10 0.27 2.86
C ALA A 110 23.57 -1.16 3.21
N ALA A 111 23.24 -2.15 2.37
CA ALA A 111 23.68 -3.52 2.56
C ALA A 111 25.23 -3.68 2.50
N HIS A 112 25.92 -2.93 1.63
CA HIS A 112 27.39 -2.89 1.56
C HIS A 112 28.02 -2.28 2.83
N ARG A 113 27.27 -1.44 3.57
CA ARG A 113 27.67 -0.93 4.89
C ARG A 113 27.34 -1.91 6.03
N ASN A 114 26.94 -3.15 5.72
CA ASN A 114 26.47 -4.18 6.66
C ASN A 114 25.15 -3.84 7.35
N VAL A 115 24.31 -2.99 6.79
CA VAL A 115 22.94 -2.78 7.25
C VAL A 115 22.08 -3.94 6.75
N HIS A 116 21.28 -4.51 7.64
CA HIS A 116 20.35 -5.59 7.28
C HIS A 116 19.10 -5.01 6.58
N VAL A 117 18.90 -5.36 5.32
CA VAL A 117 17.78 -4.87 4.50
C VAL A 117 16.73 -5.95 4.33
N ARG A 118 15.50 -5.64 4.71
CA ARG A 118 14.35 -6.52 4.50
C ARG A 118 13.28 -5.83 3.65
N LEU A 119 12.95 -6.42 2.51
CA LEU A 119 11.97 -5.90 1.55
C LEU A 119 10.81 -6.87 1.41
N ILE A 120 9.57 -6.40 1.57
CA ILE A 120 8.37 -7.15 1.24
C ILE A 120 7.51 -6.40 0.23
N VAL A 121 7.10 -7.11 -0.84
CA VAL A 121 6.30 -6.58 -1.95
C VAL A 121 5.04 -7.42 -2.11
N ASP A 122 3.94 -6.82 -2.57
CA ASP A 122 2.71 -7.56 -2.87
C ASP A 122 2.90 -8.59 -3.99
N GLY A 123 2.15 -9.68 -3.92
CA GLY A 123 2.25 -10.78 -4.88
C GLY A 123 1.83 -10.44 -6.31
N ILE A 124 1.01 -9.40 -6.54
CA ILE A 124 0.67 -8.95 -7.90
C ILE A 124 1.87 -8.22 -8.49
N SER A 125 2.47 -7.27 -7.80
CA SER A 125 3.71 -6.61 -8.25
C SER A 125 4.84 -7.62 -8.38
N GLY A 126 4.96 -8.56 -7.41
CA GLY A 126 5.90 -9.67 -7.50
C GLY A 126 5.76 -10.50 -8.79
N PHE A 127 4.56 -10.65 -9.31
CA PHE A 127 4.28 -11.36 -10.55
C PHE A 127 4.48 -10.50 -11.80
N LEU A 128 4.01 -9.24 -11.78
CA LEU A 128 4.01 -8.38 -12.97
C LEU A 128 5.37 -7.71 -13.19
N ASP A 129 6.05 -7.27 -12.11
CA ASP A 129 7.19 -6.40 -12.19
C ASP A 129 8.51 -7.09 -11.83
N MET A 130 8.47 -8.02 -10.85
CA MET A 130 9.70 -8.65 -10.33
C MET A 130 10.05 -9.95 -11.03
N LEU A 131 9.06 -10.69 -11.59
CA LEU A 131 9.29 -12.02 -12.15
C LEU A 131 10.17 -11.95 -13.40
N GLY A 132 11.41 -12.43 -13.26
CA GLY A 132 12.40 -12.44 -14.35
C GLY A 132 13.09 -11.10 -14.57
N ASP A 133 12.77 -10.07 -13.82
CA ASP A 133 13.46 -8.78 -13.89
C ASP A 133 14.85 -8.88 -13.28
N PRO A 134 15.91 -8.43 -13.99
CA PRO A 134 17.28 -8.59 -13.54
C PRO A 134 17.69 -7.65 -12.40
N TYR A 135 17.03 -6.50 -12.23
CA TYR A 135 17.33 -5.57 -11.13
C TYR A 135 16.83 -6.11 -9.80
N PHE A 136 15.62 -6.71 -9.78
CA PHE A 136 15.13 -7.39 -8.58
C PHE A 136 15.94 -8.64 -8.25
N GLN A 137 16.43 -9.37 -9.27
CA GLN A 137 17.35 -10.49 -9.06
C GLN A 137 18.69 -10.01 -8.53
N ALA A 138 19.20 -8.87 -9.00
CA ALA A 138 20.41 -8.24 -8.48
C ALA A 138 20.24 -7.87 -7.01
N LEU A 139 19.15 -7.16 -6.67
CA LEU A 139 18.81 -6.82 -5.30
C LEU A 139 18.76 -8.06 -4.39
N ALA A 140 18.01 -9.10 -4.78
CA ALA A 140 17.89 -10.35 -4.01
C ALA A 140 19.16 -11.23 -4.02
N SER A 141 20.18 -10.86 -4.78
CA SER A 141 21.49 -11.55 -4.81
C SER A 141 22.56 -10.85 -3.98
N THR A 142 22.26 -9.65 -3.50
CA THR A 142 23.15 -8.84 -2.66
C THR A 142 23.13 -9.39 -1.23
N GLU A 143 24.32 -9.52 -0.64
CA GLU A 143 24.46 -9.92 0.76
C GLU A 143 23.77 -8.89 1.68
N ASN A 144 23.24 -9.35 2.81
CA ASN A 144 22.47 -8.54 3.77
C ASN A 144 21.12 -8.02 3.25
N ILE A 145 20.65 -8.46 2.07
CA ILE A 145 19.29 -8.14 1.56
C ILE A 145 18.42 -9.39 1.53
N GLU A 146 17.31 -9.34 2.23
CA GLU A 146 16.27 -10.34 2.16
C GLU A 146 15.02 -9.77 1.49
N VAL A 147 14.47 -10.51 0.52
CA VAL A 147 13.27 -10.11 -0.21
C VAL A 147 12.19 -11.16 -0.04
N LYS A 148 10.98 -10.73 0.32
CA LYS A 148 9.79 -11.59 0.33
C LYS A 148 8.68 -10.99 -0.53
N VAL A 149 7.81 -11.88 -1.00
CA VAL A 149 6.60 -11.56 -1.75
C VAL A 149 5.40 -12.05 -0.95
N TYR A 150 4.50 -11.15 -0.58
CA TYR A 150 3.28 -11.48 0.15
C TYR A 150 2.23 -12.06 -0.80
N ASN A 151 1.68 -13.22 -0.46
CA ASN A 151 0.63 -13.92 -1.21
C ASN A 151 0.88 -13.93 -2.73
N PRO A 152 1.97 -14.57 -3.20
CA PRO A 152 2.28 -14.68 -4.62
C PRO A 152 1.09 -15.22 -5.41
N VAL A 153 0.95 -14.79 -6.66
CA VAL A 153 -0.13 -15.24 -7.54
C VAL A 153 -0.10 -16.78 -7.67
N ASN A 154 -1.15 -17.42 -7.21
CA ASN A 154 -1.31 -18.88 -7.28
C ASN A 154 -2.65 -19.23 -7.92
N LEU A 155 -2.60 -19.64 -9.20
CA LEU A 155 -3.79 -20.01 -9.99
C LEU A 155 -4.53 -21.23 -9.42
N LEU A 156 -3.89 -22.06 -8.59
CA LEU A 156 -4.54 -23.19 -7.92
C LEU A 156 -5.28 -22.80 -6.63
N LYS A 157 -5.08 -21.56 -6.13
CA LYS A 157 -5.75 -21.02 -4.96
C LYS A 157 -6.47 -19.70 -5.27
N PRO A 158 -7.44 -19.67 -6.20
CA PRO A 158 -8.09 -18.44 -6.63
C PRO A 158 -8.75 -17.66 -5.49
N TRP A 159 -9.19 -18.34 -4.42
CA TRP A 159 -9.81 -17.73 -3.26
C TRP A 159 -8.87 -16.86 -2.40
N THR A 160 -7.56 -16.88 -2.65
CA THR A 160 -6.60 -16.00 -1.96
C THR A 160 -6.22 -14.78 -2.80
N MET A 161 -6.53 -14.75 -4.09
CA MET A 161 -5.97 -13.78 -5.04
C MET A 161 -6.39 -12.33 -4.77
N GLN A 162 -7.49 -12.08 -4.07
CA GLN A 162 -7.92 -10.71 -3.73
C GLN A 162 -7.37 -10.21 -2.38
N ALA A 163 -6.70 -11.07 -1.61
CA ALA A 163 -6.04 -10.65 -0.38
C ALA A 163 -4.66 -10.09 -0.70
N ARG A 164 -4.52 -8.76 -0.70
CA ARG A 164 -3.31 -8.05 -1.11
C ARG A 164 -2.67 -7.31 0.05
N LEU A 165 -1.35 -7.17 0.01
CA LEU A 165 -0.58 -6.28 0.86
C LEU A 165 -0.63 -4.89 0.22
N HIS A 166 -1.25 -3.93 0.89
CA HIS A 166 -1.35 -2.57 0.35
C HIS A 166 -0.62 -1.54 1.21
N ASP A 167 0.22 -2.01 2.13
CA ASP A 167 1.03 -1.19 3.01
C ASP A 167 2.20 -0.56 2.26
N LYS A 168 2.56 0.67 2.61
CA LYS A 168 3.73 1.36 2.09
C LYS A 168 4.42 2.08 3.23
N TYR A 169 5.56 1.58 3.64
CA TYR A 169 6.39 2.21 4.67
C TYR A 169 7.87 1.86 4.49
N VAL A 170 8.69 2.73 5.04
CA VAL A 170 10.13 2.51 5.22
C VAL A 170 10.43 2.72 6.70
N ILE A 171 11.13 1.78 7.31
CA ILE A 171 11.63 1.88 8.69
C ILE A 171 13.15 1.86 8.65
N THR A 172 13.80 2.69 9.45
CA THR A 172 15.25 2.65 9.64
C THR A 172 15.58 2.61 11.12
N ASP A 173 16.37 1.63 11.49
CA ASP A 173 16.82 1.39 12.85
C ASP A 173 15.66 1.38 13.88
N SER A 174 15.84 2.03 15.03
CA SER A 174 14.81 2.12 16.08
C SER A 174 14.32 3.57 16.31
N SER A 175 14.55 4.46 15.34
CA SER A 175 14.30 5.89 15.51
C SER A 175 13.36 6.53 14.49
N MET A 176 13.22 5.96 13.28
CA MET A 176 12.49 6.62 12.19
C MET A 176 11.62 5.66 11.38
N TYR A 177 10.48 6.17 10.92
CA TYR A 177 9.75 5.54 9.83
C TYR A 177 8.98 6.55 8.99
N LEU A 178 8.74 6.19 7.73
CA LEU A 178 7.88 6.90 6.78
C LEU A 178 6.74 5.95 6.39
N LEU A 179 5.49 6.39 6.52
CA LEU A 179 4.30 5.58 6.23
C LEU A 179 3.27 6.42 5.46
N GLY A 180 2.72 5.86 4.38
CA GLY A 180 1.70 6.55 3.61
C GLY A 180 1.18 5.79 2.39
N GLY A 181 0.80 6.52 1.35
CA GLY A 181 0.16 5.96 0.16
C GLY A 181 1.09 5.70 -1.02
N ARG A 182 2.34 6.21 -1.02
CA ARG A 182 3.24 6.15 -2.17
C ARG A 182 3.83 4.76 -2.40
N ASN A 183 3.63 4.25 -3.62
CA ASN A 183 4.36 3.09 -4.12
C ASN A 183 5.79 3.49 -4.52
N THR A 184 6.66 2.50 -4.73
CA THR A 184 8.06 2.72 -5.12
C THR A 184 8.18 2.71 -6.65
N THR A 185 7.68 3.77 -7.27
CA THR A 185 7.63 3.96 -8.74
C THR A 185 7.74 5.42 -9.11
N ASN A 186 8.05 5.71 -10.38
CA ASN A 186 8.08 7.07 -10.94
C ASN A 186 6.76 7.85 -10.80
N LEU A 187 5.65 7.15 -10.62
CA LEU A 187 4.35 7.81 -10.42
C LEU A 187 4.27 8.54 -9.09
N PHE A 188 5.09 8.16 -8.10
CA PHE A 188 4.98 8.63 -6.73
C PHE A 188 6.27 9.19 -6.15
N LEU A 189 7.42 8.93 -6.78
CA LEU A 189 8.73 9.32 -6.25
C LEU A 189 9.54 10.12 -7.27
N GLY A 190 10.15 11.22 -6.81
CA GLY A 190 10.98 12.09 -7.63
C GLY A 190 10.18 12.87 -8.68
N ASP A 191 10.89 13.52 -9.60
CA ASP A 191 10.31 14.23 -10.75
C ASP A 191 10.74 13.54 -12.07
N TYR A 192 10.29 12.30 -12.25
CA TYR A 192 10.73 11.44 -13.36
C TYR A 192 9.69 11.24 -14.46
N GLY A 193 8.50 11.76 -14.32
CA GLY A 193 7.42 11.49 -15.24
C GLY A 193 6.55 12.68 -15.59
N LYS A 194 5.97 12.66 -16.80
CA LYS A 194 4.96 13.67 -17.21
C LYS A 194 3.64 13.54 -16.43
N HIS A 195 3.38 12.38 -15.87
CA HIS A 195 2.19 12.08 -15.07
C HIS A 195 2.67 11.57 -13.73
N GLN A 196 2.31 12.28 -12.68
CA GLN A 196 2.62 11.91 -11.31
C GLN A 196 1.34 11.90 -10.49
N ASN A 197 1.27 10.97 -9.56
CA ASN A 197 0.23 10.94 -8.55
C ASN A 197 0.70 11.74 -7.34
N ILE A 198 -0.16 12.60 -6.82
CA ILE A 198 0.08 13.27 -5.54
C ILE A 198 -0.47 12.36 -4.45
N ASP A 199 0.36 12.02 -3.50
CA ASP A 199 -0.03 11.25 -2.32
C ASP A 199 0.57 11.88 -1.07
N LYS A 200 0.25 11.34 0.07
CA LYS A 200 0.59 11.90 1.37
C LYS A 200 1.22 10.84 2.24
N GLU A 201 2.25 11.25 2.98
CA GLU A 201 2.95 10.38 3.92
C GLU A 201 3.22 11.11 5.23
N ILE A 202 3.30 10.35 6.29
CA ILE A 202 3.74 10.81 7.60
C ILE A 202 5.12 10.24 7.85
N PHE A 203 6.07 11.13 8.08
CA PHE A 203 7.38 10.78 8.64
C PHE A 203 7.30 10.90 10.16
N ILE A 204 7.77 9.88 10.85
CA ILE A 204 7.85 9.86 12.31
C ILE A 204 9.31 9.71 12.72
N TYR A 205 9.71 10.56 13.67
CA TYR A 205 11.02 10.55 14.30
C TYR A 205 10.88 10.53 15.82
N ALA A 206 11.70 9.74 16.46
CA ALA A 206 11.92 9.79 17.91
C ALA A 206 13.37 9.40 18.20
N LYS A 207 13.87 9.78 19.37
CA LYS A 207 15.15 9.26 19.83
C LYS A 207 15.11 7.75 19.88
N GLU A 208 16.25 7.11 19.67
CA GLU A 208 16.37 5.66 19.60
C GLU A 208 15.68 4.95 20.77
N GLY A 209 14.84 3.98 20.45
CA GLY A 209 14.09 3.20 21.44
C GLY A 209 12.90 3.91 22.10
N GLU A 210 12.65 5.17 21.83
CA GLU A 210 11.57 5.94 22.46
C GLU A 210 10.24 5.93 21.69
N SER A 211 10.25 5.52 20.40
CA SER A 211 9.04 5.48 19.58
C SER A 211 8.15 4.26 19.90
N ALA A 212 6.95 4.53 20.43
CA ALA A 212 5.96 3.49 20.69
C ALA A 212 5.29 3.00 19.41
N SER A 213 4.96 3.92 18.48
CA SER A 213 4.32 3.57 17.20
C SER A 213 5.27 2.81 16.28
N LEU A 214 6.58 3.11 16.28
CA LEU A 214 7.58 2.36 15.54
C LEU A 214 7.70 0.91 16.06
N LYS A 215 7.69 0.71 17.38
CA LYS A 215 7.69 -0.64 17.96
C LYS A 215 6.45 -1.44 17.52
N GLN A 216 5.28 -0.79 17.47
CA GLN A 216 4.06 -1.41 16.96
C GLN A 216 4.17 -1.74 15.46
N LEU A 217 4.73 -0.83 14.65
CA LEU A 217 4.92 -1.03 13.21
C LEU A 217 5.94 -2.15 12.93
N LYS A 218 7.05 -2.21 13.68
CA LYS A 218 8.00 -3.34 13.59
C LYS A 218 7.34 -4.66 13.97
N ALA A 219 6.60 -4.72 15.07
CA ALA A 219 5.87 -5.92 15.48
C ALA A 219 4.80 -6.33 14.46
N TYR A 220 4.15 -5.37 13.80
CA TYR A 220 3.25 -5.62 12.68
C TYR A 220 4.00 -6.23 11.49
N PHE A 221 5.13 -5.62 11.09
CA PHE A 221 5.97 -6.12 10.01
C PHE A 221 6.44 -7.56 10.27
N GLU A 222 6.96 -7.88 11.47
CA GLU A 222 7.42 -9.23 11.81
C GLU A 222 6.30 -10.25 11.62
N ARG A 223 5.10 -9.95 12.08
CA ARG A 223 3.95 -10.84 11.87
C ARG A 223 3.62 -11.06 10.40
N VAL A 224 3.70 -10.01 9.55
CA VAL A 224 3.50 -10.13 8.10
C VAL A 224 4.64 -10.90 7.46
N TRP A 225 5.86 -10.64 7.89
CA TRP A 225 7.07 -11.29 7.39
C TRP A 225 7.09 -12.80 7.64
N GLU A 226 6.64 -13.23 8.82
CA GLU A 226 6.61 -14.64 9.24
C GLU A 226 5.39 -15.41 8.73
N LEU A 227 4.41 -14.75 8.13
CA LEU A 227 3.26 -15.45 7.56
C LEU A 227 3.68 -16.52 6.56
N SER A 228 2.98 -17.64 6.58
CA SER A 228 3.14 -18.69 5.57
C SER A 228 2.80 -18.21 4.15
N ASP A 229 2.07 -17.11 4.02
CA ASP A 229 1.73 -16.47 2.75
C ASP A 229 2.87 -15.57 2.23
N SER A 230 3.81 -15.14 3.07
CA SER A 230 5.01 -14.40 2.69
C SER A 230 6.10 -15.35 2.25
N LYS A 231 6.44 -15.33 0.97
CA LYS A 231 7.39 -16.26 0.33
C LYS A 231 8.68 -15.57 -0.04
N GLU A 232 9.79 -16.23 0.21
CA GLU A 232 11.10 -15.73 -0.21
C GLU A 232 11.18 -15.56 -1.73
N TYR A 233 11.74 -14.41 -2.14
CA TYR A 233 12.15 -14.14 -3.51
C TYR A 233 13.67 -14.22 -3.57
N ARG A 234 14.17 -15.22 -4.29
CA ARG A 234 15.63 -15.47 -4.39
C ARG A 234 16.09 -15.35 -5.83
N CYS A 235 17.27 -14.80 -6.02
CA CYS A 235 17.96 -14.91 -7.30
C CYS A 235 18.35 -16.38 -7.55
N LYS A 236 17.77 -16.97 -8.60
CA LYS A 236 18.02 -18.39 -8.95
C LYS A 236 19.38 -18.57 -9.60
N LYS A 237 19.86 -17.60 -10.37
CA LYS A 237 21.11 -17.65 -11.12
C LYS A 237 21.66 -16.25 -11.36
N LYS A 238 22.90 -16.00 -10.97
CA LYS A 238 23.63 -14.77 -11.28
C LYS A 238 24.12 -14.81 -12.73
N THR A 239 23.25 -14.44 -13.66
CA THR A 239 23.58 -14.31 -15.09
C THR A 239 24.34 -13.01 -15.34
N ASP A 240 24.99 -12.87 -16.50
CA ASP A 240 25.65 -11.63 -16.90
C ASP A 240 24.68 -10.44 -16.87
N ARG A 241 23.41 -10.66 -17.23
CA ARG A 241 22.37 -9.65 -17.18
C ARG A 241 22.12 -9.19 -15.74
N VAL A 242 22.06 -10.10 -14.78
CA VAL A 242 21.89 -9.77 -13.36
C VAL A 242 23.10 -9.04 -12.82
N GLN A 243 24.32 -9.48 -13.18
CA GLN A 243 25.56 -8.81 -12.77
C GLN A 243 25.67 -7.40 -13.33
N ASN A 244 25.31 -7.21 -14.61
CA ASN A 244 25.30 -5.89 -15.23
C ASN A 244 24.26 -4.96 -14.57
N SER A 245 23.10 -5.49 -14.21
CA SER A 245 22.07 -4.71 -13.48
C SER A 245 22.52 -4.34 -12.07
N LEU A 246 23.22 -5.24 -11.37
CA LEU A 246 23.82 -4.91 -10.07
C LEU A 246 24.83 -3.78 -10.20
N LYS A 247 25.74 -3.89 -11.16
CA LYS A 247 26.75 -2.85 -11.45
C LYS A 247 26.10 -1.51 -11.79
N GLU A 248 25.03 -1.50 -12.61
CA GLU A 248 24.27 -0.28 -12.93
C GLU A 248 23.70 0.36 -11.66
N LEU A 249 23.12 -0.44 -10.74
CA LEU A 249 22.59 0.06 -9.48
C LEU A 249 23.68 0.60 -8.55
N GLU A 250 24.82 -0.07 -8.46
CA GLU A 250 25.99 0.39 -7.69
C GLU A 250 26.56 1.72 -8.23
N GLU A 251 26.69 1.85 -9.56
CA GLU A 251 27.13 3.08 -10.21
C GLU A 251 26.10 4.21 -10.15
N ARG A 252 24.84 3.88 -9.84
CA ARG A 252 23.75 4.85 -9.74
C ARG A 252 23.81 5.65 -8.45
N TYR A 253 24.17 5.05 -7.33
CA TYR A 253 24.12 5.70 -6.02
C TYR A 253 24.99 6.97 -5.94
N PRO A 254 26.26 7.00 -6.40
CA PRO A 254 27.03 8.24 -6.44
C PRO A 254 26.42 9.34 -7.31
N LYS A 255 25.65 8.97 -8.37
CA LYS A 255 24.95 9.93 -9.20
C LYS A 255 23.74 10.53 -8.48
N LEU A 256 23.07 9.73 -7.61
CA LEU A 256 22.00 10.23 -6.75
C LEU A 256 22.52 11.23 -5.72
N GLU A 257 23.68 11.00 -5.14
CA GLU A 257 24.33 11.94 -4.23
C GLU A 257 24.62 13.28 -4.91
N ALA A 258 25.00 13.24 -6.19
CA ALA A 258 25.19 14.46 -6.98
C ALA A 258 23.88 15.15 -7.36
N LEU A 259 22.80 14.38 -7.62
CA LEU A 259 21.48 14.90 -8.00
C LEU A 259 20.72 15.47 -6.79
N TYR A 260 20.86 14.83 -5.63
CA TYR A 260 20.23 15.20 -4.37
C TYR A 260 21.29 15.53 -3.30
N PRO A 261 22.09 16.60 -3.46
CA PRO A 261 23.23 16.87 -2.55
C PRO A 261 22.79 17.15 -1.12
N ASP A 262 21.50 17.43 -0.90
CA ASP A 262 20.95 17.66 0.44
C ASP A 262 20.99 16.40 1.31
N ILE A 263 20.90 15.20 0.71
CA ILE A 263 21.03 13.93 1.45
C ILE A 263 22.42 13.72 2.07
N LEU A 264 23.45 14.41 1.57
CA LEU A 264 24.81 14.35 2.11
C LEU A 264 24.99 15.20 3.37
N LYS A 265 24.15 16.22 3.55
CA LYS A 265 24.21 17.10 4.71
C LYS A 265 23.67 16.39 5.95
N THR A 266 24.10 16.81 7.10
CA THR A 266 23.44 16.40 8.35
C THR A 266 22.06 17.04 8.43
N TRP A 267 21.03 16.21 8.59
CA TRP A 267 19.68 16.71 8.81
C TRP A 267 19.40 16.81 10.31
N ASP A 268 18.90 17.95 10.72
CA ASP A 268 18.30 18.10 12.03
C ASP A 268 16.84 17.62 11.96
N TRP A 269 16.62 16.36 12.35
CA TRP A 269 15.30 15.74 12.32
C TRP A 269 14.31 16.41 13.27
N GLU A 270 14.78 16.99 14.39
CA GLU A 270 13.92 17.75 15.30
C GLU A 270 13.40 19.04 14.64
N ALA A 271 14.28 19.76 13.92
CA ALA A 271 13.89 20.97 13.19
C ALA A 271 12.97 20.69 12.00
N ARG A 272 13.03 19.48 11.41
CA ARG A 272 12.18 19.07 10.27
C ARG A 272 10.84 18.45 10.67
N THR A 273 10.56 18.34 11.97
CA THR A 273 9.37 17.69 12.52
C THR A 273 8.71 18.57 13.57
N VAL A 274 7.43 18.34 13.82
CA VAL A 274 6.69 18.96 14.91
C VAL A 274 6.41 17.95 16.01
N GLU A 275 6.26 18.43 17.23
CA GLU A 275 5.87 17.59 18.37
C GLU A 275 4.48 17.01 18.17
N THR A 276 4.27 15.79 18.66
CA THR A 276 2.97 15.13 18.68
C THR A 276 2.61 14.77 20.11
N ALA A 277 1.32 14.76 20.43
CA ALA A 277 0.88 14.23 21.71
C ALA A 277 0.90 12.70 21.71
N LYS A 278 0.40 12.07 20.65
CA LYS A 278 0.39 10.61 20.50
C LYS A 278 0.32 10.21 19.03
N VAL A 279 1.05 9.17 18.68
CA VAL A 279 0.96 8.48 17.38
C VAL A 279 0.44 7.07 17.62
N THR A 280 -0.65 6.71 16.94
CA THR A 280 -1.30 5.39 17.11
C THR A 280 -1.37 4.66 15.78
N LEU A 281 -0.85 3.44 15.74
CA LEU A 281 -0.94 2.57 14.56
C LEU A 281 -2.27 1.81 14.56
N LEU A 282 -3.02 1.94 13.48
CA LEU A 282 -4.22 1.14 13.21
C LEU A 282 -3.96 0.17 12.05
N SER A 283 -4.39 -1.06 12.17
CA SER A 283 -4.20 -2.07 11.12
C SER A 283 -5.40 -3.01 11.00
N ASN A 284 -5.55 -3.61 9.81
CA ASN A 284 -6.44 -4.73 9.59
C ASN A 284 -5.75 -6.06 9.95
N PRO A 285 -6.50 -7.17 10.11
CA PRO A 285 -5.92 -8.52 10.14
C PRO A 285 -5.05 -8.78 8.90
N ILE A 286 -3.96 -9.54 9.06
CA ILE A 286 -2.89 -9.65 8.07
C ILE A 286 -2.97 -10.87 7.14
N GLU A 287 -3.73 -11.90 7.49
CA GLU A 287 -3.78 -13.16 6.75
C GLU A 287 -4.37 -13.00 5.35
N ALA A 288 -3.95 -13.84 4.39
CA ALA A 288 -4.43 -13.81 3.00
C ALA A 288 -5.84 -14.42 2.85
N LYS A 289 -6.82 -13.77 3.45
CA LYS A 289 -8.25 -14.15 3.40
C LYS A 289 -9.15 -12.93 3.48
N ASN A 290 -10.47 -13.12 3.36
CA ASN A 290 -11.44 -12.06 3.66
C ASN A 290 -11.31 -11.64 5.14
N LYS A 291 -11.10 -10.34 5.37
CA LYS A 291 -10.72 -9.75 6.67
C LYS A 291 -11.86 -8.97 7.30
N GLU A 292 -11.87 -8.90 8.61
CA GLU A 292 -12.70 -7.93 9.33
C GLU A 292 -12.16 -6.52 9.08
N PRO A 293 -13.00 -5.50 8.85
CA PRO A 293 -12.56 -4.13 8.55
C PRO A 293 -12.23 -3.36 9.84
N HIS A 294 -11.25 -3.83 10.61
CA HIS A 294 -10.84 -3.21 11.88
C HIS A 294 -10.45 -1.75 11.70
N MET A 295 -9.63 -1.45 10.69
CA MET A 295 -9.17 -0.09 10.44
C MET A 295 -10.33 0.86 10.13
N TRP A 296 -11.30 0.45 9.28
CA TRP A 296 -12.48 1.27 9.02
C TRP A 296 -13.30 1.52 10.28
N TYR A 297 -13.54 0.47 11.06
CA TYR A 297 -14.27 0.61 12.33
C TYR A 297 -13.58 1.61 13.26
N SER A 298 -12.28 1.44 13.47
CA SER A 298 -11.50 2.32 14.36
C SER A 298 -11.47 3.77 13.88
N VAL A 299 -11.24 3.99 12.58
CA VAL A 299 -11.29 5.34 11.98
C VAL A 299 -12.69 5.95 12.15
N ASN A 300 -13.76 5.19 11.91
CA ASN A 300 -15.11 5.70 12.07
C ASN A 300 -15.43 6.08 13.54
N GLN A 301 -14.94 5.30 14.52
CA GLN A 301 -15.06 5.68 15.94
C GLN A 301 -14.30 6.97 16.23
N LEU A 302 -13.10 7.16 15.67
CA LEU A 302 -12.33 8.40 15.82
C LEU A 302 -13.02 9.61 15.15
N LEU A 303 -13.63 9.43 13.97
CA LEU A 303 -14.40 10.50 13.32
C LEU A 303 -15.53 11.02 14.22
N GLN A 304 -16.17 10.14 14.98
CA GLN A 304 -17.30 10.49 15.88
C GLN A 304 -16.85 11.28 17.12
N THR A 305 -15.56 11.28 17.48
CA THR A 305 -15.05 12.10 18.59
C THR A 305 -14.82 13.56 18.20
N GLY A 306 -14.78 13.87 16.89
CA GLY A 306 -14.47 15.20 16.36
C GLY A 306 -15.72 15.98 15.92
N LYS A 307 -15.60 17.31 15.86
CA LYS A 307 -16.64 18.19 15.27
C LYS A 307 -16.51 18.31 13.76
N ASN A 308 -15.29 18.26 13.24
CA ASN A 308 -15.00 18.33 11.82
C ASN A 308 -14.02 17.22 11.46
N ALA A 309 -14.28 16.56 10.35
CA ALA A 309 -13.45 15.49 9.82
C ALA A 309 -13.23 15.69 8.32
N VAL A 310 -11.99 15.56 7.87
CA VAL A 310 -11.64 15.61 6.44
C VAL A 310 -11.04 14.26 6.04
N ILE A 311 -11.66 13.61 5.06
CA ILE A 311 -11.20 12.33 4.50
C ILE A 311 -10.63 12.60 3.11
N CYS A 312 -9.32 12.42 2.93
CA CYS A 312 -8.67 12.48 1.62
C CYS A 312 -8.51 11.05 1.09
N THR A 313 -9.10 10.76 -0.05
CA THR A 313 -8.99 9.44 -0.70
C THR A 313 -9.11 9.57 -2.21
N PRO A 314 -8.27 8.86 -3.01
CA PRO A 314 -8.37 8.93 -4.46
C PRO A 314 -9.69 8.34 -4.98
N TYR A 315 -10.28 7.38 -4.26
CA TYR A 315 -11.49 6.66 -4.68
C TYR A 315 -12.47 6.51 -3.53
N ILE A 316 -13.76 6.71 -3.81
CA ILE A 316 -14.84 6.46 -2.85
C ILE A 316 -15.53 5.15 -3.25
N ILE A 317 -14.99 4.03 -2.74
CA ILE A 317 -15.54 2.69 -2.96
C ILE A 317 -16.04 2.16 -1.61
N CYS A 318 -17.25 2.56 -1.23
CA CYS A 318 -17.84 2.20 0.06
C CYS A 318 -18.92 1.12 -0.11
N GLY A 319 -18.91 0.13 0.77
CA GLY A 319 -20.02 -0.78 0.96
C GLY A 319 -21.22 -0.09 1.65
N LYS A 320 -22.37 -0.76 1.69
CA LYS A 320 -23.58 -0.21 2.32
C LYS A 320 -23.36 0.12 3.80
N GLU A 321 -22.61 -0.71 4.50
CA GLU A 321 -22.27 -0.52 5.92
C GLU A 321 -21.43 0.75 6.11
N MET A 322 -20.41 0.97 5.28
CA MET A 322 -19.58 2.17 5.37
C MET A 322 -20.36 3.46 5.12
N TYR A 323 -21.32 3.43 4.18
CA TYR A 323 -22.23 4.57 3.98
C TYR A 323 -23.14 4.80 5.19
N ALA A 324 -23.64 3.74 5.82
CA ALA A 324 -24.44 3.84 7.03
C ALA A 324 -23.63 4.40 8.21
N ASP A 325 -22.37 3.98 8.35
CA ASP A 325 -21.45 4.48 9.37
C ASP A 325 -21.19 5.98 9.20
N LEU A 326 -20.85 6.44 7.97
CA LEU A 326 -20.65 7.87 7.68
C LEU A 326 -21.93 8.70 7.95
N LYS A 327 -23.08 8.17 7.55
CA LYS A 327 -24.36 8.84 7.83
C LYS A 327 -24.59 8.99 9.34
N ASN A 328 -24.38 7.92 10.10
CA ASN A 328 -24.50 7.94 11.56
C ASN A 328 -23.53 8.94 12.20
N THR A 329 -22.29 9.00 11.71
CA THR A 329 -21.28 9.97 12.16
C THR A 329 -21.75 11.41 11.97
N CYS A 330 -22.35 11.72 10.80
CA CYS A 330 -22.94 13.03 10.55
C CYS A 330 -24.17 13.32 11.43
N GLU A 331 -25.03 12.32 11.66
CA GLU A 331 -26.21 12.44 12.53
C GLU A 331 -25.84 12.67 13.99
N GLN A 332 -24.65 12.20 14.41
CA GLN A 332 -24.08 12.49 15.74
C GLN A 332 -23.44 13.89 15.86
N GLY A 333 -23.40 14.67 14.78
CA GLY A 333 -22.98 16.06 14.80
C GLY A 333 -21.59 16.32 14.23
N THR A 334 -20.86 15.31 13.72
CA THR A 334 -19.60 15.51 13.04
C THR A 334 -19.82 16.01 11.61
N ASN A 335 -19.23 17.15 11.26
CA ASN A 335 -19.19 17.61 9.87
C ASN A 335 -18.11 16.85 9.11
N VAL A 336 -18.50 16.02 8.13
CA VAL A 336 -17.58 15.20 7.35
C VAL A 336 -17.41 15.77 5.94
N GLU A 337 -16.16 16.08 5.58
CA GLU A 337 -15.76 16.48 4.24
C GLU A 337 -14.93 15.37 3.59
N ILE A 338 -15.21 15.04 2.32
CA ILE A 338 -14.44 14.06 1.56
C ILE A 338 -13.82 14.74 0.33
N ILE A 339 -12.50 14.71 0.26
CA ILE A 339 -11.71 15.17 -0.87
C ILE A 339 -11.31 13.95 -1.69
N THR A 340 -11.68 13.93 -2.96
CA THR A 340 -11.42 12.79 -3.86
C THR A 340 -11.06 13.28 -5.27
N ASN A 341 -10.50 12.38 -6.11
CA ASN A 341 -10.19 12.68 -7.50
C ASN A 341 -11.45 13.01 -8.30
N ASP A 342 -11.30 13.86 -9.32
CA ASP A 342 -12.35 14.09 -10.31
C ASP A 342 -12.57 12.82 -11.14
N VAL A 343 -13.83 12.51 -11.44
CA VAL A 343 -14.22 11.37 -12.29
C VAL A 343 -13.58 11.43 -13.69
N GLN A 344 -13.21 12.63 -14.16
CA GLN A 344 -12.55 12.83 -15.45
C GLN A 344 -11.04 12.52 -15.41
N ALA A 345 -10.41 12.59 -14.24
CA ALA A 345 -8.98 12.32 -14.05
C ALA A 345 -8.66 10.81 -14.01
N GLU A 346 -9.68 9.94 -14.01
CA GLU A 346 -9.50 8.50 -13.80
C GLU A 346 -9.25 7.74 -15.11
N PRO A 347 -8.14 6.98 -15.23
CA PRO A 347 -7.89 6.11 -16.40
C PRO A 347 -8.87 4.93 -16.50
N ILE A 348 -9.61 4.61 -15.44
CA ILE A 348 -10.49 3.43 -15.35
C ILE A 348 -11.98 3.84 -15.39
N ARG A 349 -12.36 4.71 -16.32
CA ARG A 349 -13.76 5.12 -16.53
C ARG A 349 -14.77 3.97 -16.67
N GLY A 350 -14.31 2.79 -17.11
CA GLY A 350 -15.16 1.62 -17.32
C GLY A 350 -15.60 0.92 -16.03
N VAL A 351 -14.76 0.88 -15.01
CA VAL A 351 -15.05 0.18 -13.74
C VAL A 351 -16.05 0.97 -12.90
N TYR A 352 -15.96 2.30 -12.87
CA TYR A 352 -16.94 3.15 -12.19
C TYR A 352 -18.34 3.04 -12.77
N ARG A 353 -18.47 2.95 -14.11
CA ARG A 353 -19.78 2.73 -14.77
C ARG A 353 -20.41 1.38 -14.43
N LEU A 354 -19.62 0.37 -14.12
CA LEU A 354 -20.10 -0.97 -13.71
C LEU A 354 -20.51 -1.01 -12.23
N LEU A 355 -19.93 -0.16 -11.40
CA LEU A 355 -20.19 -0.07 -9.95
C LEU A 355 -21.26 0.97 -9.60
N GLU A 356 -21.63 1.87 -10.52
CA GLU A 356 -22.74 2.80 -10.31
C GLU A 356 -24.08 2.05 -10.32
N PRO A 357 -24.86 2.12 -9.22
CA PRO A 357 -26.27 1.76 -9.30
C PRO A 357 -26.93 2.70 -10.30
N LYS A 358 -27.64 2.15 -11.30
CA LYS A 358 -28.33 2.84 -12.42
C LYS A 358 -28.88 4.21 -12.00
N ARG A 359 -28.13 5.27 -12.26
CA ARG A 359 -28.57 6.65 -12.07
C ARG A 359 -29.34 7.10 -13.31
N LYS A 360 -30.65 7.19 -13.19
CA LYS A 360 -31.45 8.04 -14.07
C LYS A 360 -31.41 9.46 -13.49
N ASN A 361 -30.92 10.40 -14.31
CA ASN A 361 -31.06 11.86 -14.16
C ASN A 361 -30.44 12.53 -12.92
N LEU A 362 -29.16 12.85 -12.98
CA LEU A 362 -28.60 14.00 -12.27
C LEU A 362 -27.54 14.67 -13.16
N GLY A 363 -27.83 15.91 -13.55
CA GLY A 363 -26.94 16.74 -14.35
C GLY A 363 -25.61 17.01 -13.67
N ASN A 364 -24.59 17.30 -14.48
CA ASN A 364 -23.21 17.66 -14.18
C ASN A 364 -22.97 18.25 -12.78
N ARG A 365 -22.86 17.42 -11.76
CA ARG A 365 -22.28 17.73 -10.44
C ARG A 365 -21.79 16.43 -9.85
N CYS A 366 -20.58 16.47 -9.32
CA CYS A 366 -19.82 15.40 -8.66
C CYS A 366 -20.57 14.08 -8.45
N ALA A 367 -20.13 13.00 -9.10
CA ALA A 367 -20.73 11.68 -9.02
C ALA A 367 -20.46 11.03 -7.64
N GLY A 368 -20.97 11.63 -6.57
CA GLY A 368 -20.97 11.09 -5.21
C GLY A 368 -22.43 10.80 -4.78
N ALA A 369 -22.68 9.65 -4.17
CA ALA A 369 -23.93 9.46 -3.45
C ALA A 369 -24.03 10.59 -2.40
N ARG A 370 -25.07 11.41 -2.45
CA ARG A 370 -25.30 12.38 -1.38
C ARG A 370 -25.63 11.61 -0.11
N ILE A 371 -24.68 11.57 0.81
CA ILE A 371 -24.96 11.26 2.21
C ILE A 371 -25.38 12.59 2.81
N SER A 372 -26.56 12.64 3.43
CA SER A 372 -27.01 13.85 4.13
C SER A 372 -25.98 14.23 5.17
N GLY A 373 -25.46 15.47 5.09
CA GLY A 373 -24.45 15.98 6.01
C GLY A 373 -22.98 15.79 5.58
N VAL A 374 -22.71 15.08 4.48
CA VAL A 374 -21.34 14.95 3.92
C VAL A 374 -21.14 15.92 2.77
N SER A 375 -20.11 16.74 2.83
CA SER A 375 -19.68 17.58 1.72
C SER A 375 -18.60 16.87 0.90
N PHE A 376 -18.63 17.04 -0.43
CA PHE A 376 -17.64 16.45 -1.35
C PHE A 376 -16.95 17.56 -2.12
N GLN A 377 -15.63 17.54 -2.11
CA GLN A 377 -14.80 18.38 -2.98
C GLN A 377 -14.04 17.51 -3.98
N SER A 378 -14.03 17.91 -5.25
CA SER A 378 -13.17 17.31 -6.26
C SER A 378 -11.84 18.04 -6.31
N TYR A 379 -10.74 17.31 -6.26
CA TYR A 379 -9.40 17.83 -6.48
C TYR A 379 -9.10 17.81 -7.98
N GLN A 380 -9.01 18.98 -8.60
CA GLN A 380 -8.41 19.12 -9.92
C GLN A 380 -6.92 19.41 -9.73
N SER A 381 -6.06 18.45 -10.08
CA SER A 381 -4.66 18.76 -10.27
C SER A 381 -4.56 19.68 -11.50
N SER A 382 -4.27 20.95 -11.28
CA SER A 382 -3.85 21.83 -12.36
C SER A 382 -2.47 21.34 -12.83
N ALA A 383 -2.48 20.49 -13.86
CA ALA A 383 -1.27 20.27 -14.65
C ALA A 383 -0.97 21.58 -15.39
N HIS A 384 0.06 22.28 -14.95
CA HIS A 384 0.75 23.30 -15.73
C HIS A 384 2.08 22.75 -16.21
#